data_07f4bbaf38582b9847572d2d19a8cd22
#
_entry.id   07f4bbaf38582b9847572d2d19a8cd22
#
_cell.length_a   1.000
_cell.length_b   1.000
_cell.length_c   1.000
_cell.angle_alpha   90.00
_cell.angle_beta   90.00
_cell.angle_gamma   90.00
#
_symmetry.space_group_name_H-M   'P 1'
#
loop_
_entity.id
_entity.type
_entity.pdbx_description
1 polymer ?
#
loop_
_entity_poly.entity_id
_entity_poly.type
_entity_poly.pdbx_seq_one_letter_code
_entity_poly.pdbx_strand_id
1 'polypeptide(L)'
;MLLVVMCNLGSLSAVHAATDPTMTSALKPSGTLPVMYVNTQDAQPITSKETYVSATAYIDALGLEGYENMASADKPETLIIKGRGNWTWNGFDKKPYRLKFDSKVSPVGMVKSKHFLLMAGADDDLGFLRNLVGYELSRRVGLPYTTDSQPVELVLNGKYQGLYFITEKIRVDKKRVNIVEQADKATDPEAITGGWLVEIDNYDTDPHINVKLGNQYMVLTYHTPEALSAEQENYLQTQWNAIAKAICSNNENDTEWEKYVDIESLAKVYIVRELLQDEEGFHGSCYLYKDQGADTKWTFGPVWDFGNAYNETNFRHFIFQGDKFEQFIIDRAWNFKHFRDKVKEVWQEFYANQYAEMNAYIDGVAAKISDAAANDYLCWKNSSNVAKNQDELAKAAVFKNYMRQKATWLVEQWGGGEAPSDKINIYVTCDEDRVPYLFAWGEANNGGWPGNRLTDTRMIGGKLFYHISLPYGTNIIFSYGDQETQTEDILNVSRDTYYRFYQAPKSEHKEKKNGRFEDITQKVLTGISAVVTSKPQPAKAAIYNMNGQRVDDSYHGLVICNGRKYISK
;
A
#
# COMPACT_ATOMS: atom_id res chain seq x y z
N MET A 1 -25.02 3.47 -66.82
CA MET A 1 -25.19 4.21 -65.53
C MET A 1 -24.87 3.24 -64.40
N LEU A 2 -23.60 3.22 -64.02
CA LEU A 2 -23.05 2.25 -63.06
C LEU A 2 -23.05 2.92 -61.68
N LEU A 3 -23.80 2.36 -60.73
CA LEU A 3 -23.87 2.83 -59.36
C LEU A 3 -22.75 2.15 -58.56
N VAL A 4 -21.72 2.91 -58.20
CA VAL A 4 -20.64 2.44 -57.32
C VAL A 4 -21.09 2.66 -55.88
N VAL A 5 -21.37 1.58 -55.17
CA VAL A 5 -21.58 1.59 -53.72
C VAL A 5 -20.19 1.62 -53.05
N MET A 6 -19.79 2.77 -52.49
CA MET A 6 -18.63 2.83 -51.61
C MET A 6 -18.98 2.28 -50.22
N CYS A 7 -18.48 1.11 -49.91
CA CYS A 7 -18.42 0.63 -48.54
C CYS A 7 -17.35 1.43 -47.78
N ASN A 8 -17.79 2.27 -46.84
CA ASN A 8 -16.90 2.85 -45.83
C ASN A 8 -16.42 1.76 -44.90
N LEU A 9 -15.24 1.25 -45.14
CA LEU A 9 -14.46 0.51 -44.14
C LEU A 9 -13.97 1.52 -43.12
N GLY A 10 -14.66 1.54 -41.96
CA GLY A 10 -14.17 2.26 -40.79
C GLY A 10 -12.78 1.75 -40.43
N SER A 11 -11.78 2.60 -40.61
CA SER A 11 -10.44 2.38 -40.11
C SER A 11 -10.51 2.27 -38.59
N LEU A 12 -10.29 1.08 -38.05
CA LEU A 12 -9.84 0.93 -36.67
C LEU A 12 -8.53 1.73 -36.55
N SER A 13 -8.65 2.93 -36.02
CA SER A 13 -7.48 3.70 -35.58
C SER A 13 -6.81 2.89 -34.47
N ALA A 14 -5.70 2.22 -34.80
CA ALA A 14 -4.75 1.80 -33.79
C ALA A 14 -4.40 3.06 -32.99
N VAL A 15 -4.79 3.08 -31.72
CA VAL A 15 -4.35 4.12 -30.79
C VAL A 15 -2.84 3.93 -30.67
N HIS A 16 -2.11 4.68 -31.49
CA HIS A 16 -0.68 4.84 -31.29
C HIS A 16 -0.53 5.59 -29.98
N ALA A 17 -0.02 4.93 -28.94
CA ALA A 17 0.50 5.63 -27.78
C ALA A 17 1.43 6.72 -28.32
N ALA A 18 1.05 7.98 -28.13
CA ALA A 18 1.88 9.10 -28.53
C ALA A 18 3.14 9.04 -27.69
N THR A 19 4.19 8.47 -28.26
CA THR A 19 5.52 8.56 -27.64
C THR A 19 5.88 10.03 -27.63
N ASP A 20 6.17 10.56 -26.43
CA ASP A 20 6.70 11.93 -26.31
C ASP A 20 7.88 12.05 -27.29
N PRO A 21 7.83 12.95 -28.28
CA PRO A 21 8.89 13.10 -29.29
C PRO A 21 10.24 13.48 -28.69
N THR A 22 10.30 13.84 -27.40
CA THR A 22 11.53 14.16 -26.67
C THR A 22 12.19 12.95 -26.02
N MET A 23 11.58 11.73 -26.08
CA MET A 23 12.17 10.54 -25.47
C MET A 23 13.48 10.12 -26.13
N THR A 24 14.58 10.21 -25.36
CA THR A 24 15.94 9.89 -25.80
C THR A 24 16.45 8.53 -25.26
N SER A 25 15.69 7.90 -24.35
CA SER A 25 16.06 6.62 -23.74
C SER A 25 15.74 5.43 -24.64
N ALA A 26 16.63 4.42 -24.67
CA ALA A 26 16.39 3.14 -25.34
C ALA A 26 15.33 2.30 -24.60
N LEU A 27 15.25 2.41 -23.26
CA LEU A 27 14.18 1.82 -22.45
C LEU A 27 12.94 2.71 -22.50
N LYS A 28 11.78 2.05 -22.59
CA LYS A 28 10.47 2.71 -22.68
C LYS A 28 9.56 2.22 -21.57
N PRO A 29 8.52 3.00 -21.21
CA PRO A 29 7.47 2.54 -20.31
C PRO A 29 6.85 1.21 -20.76
N SER A 30 6.39 0.42 -19.80
CA SER A 30 5.82 -0.91 -20.00
C SER A 30 4.51 -0.90 -20.80
N GLY A 31 3.76 0.21 -20.71
CA GLY A 31 2.41 0.31 -21.26
C GLY A 31 1.32 -0.28 -20.36
N THR A 32 1.67 -0.73 -19.16
CA THR A 32 0.72 -1.32 -18.18
C THR A 32 0.40 -0.40 -17.02
N LEU A 33 1.11 0.73 -16.90
CA LEU A 33 0.86 1.79 -15.92
C LEU A 33 0.80 3.17 -16.59
N PRO A 34 0.16 4.16 -15.96
CA PRO A 34 0.22 5.55 -16.41
C PRO A 34 1.65 6.05 -16.47
N VAL A 35 1.95 6.88 -17.45
CA VAL A 35 3.27 7.48 -17.64
C VAL A 35 3.24 8.95 -17.27
N MET A 36 4.06 9.33 -16.30
CA MET A 36 4.27 10.72 -15.91
C MET A 36 5.49 11.29 -16.64
N TYR A 37 5.28 12.34 -17.40
CA TYR A 37 6.32 13.09 -18.08
C TYR A 37 6.60 14.38 -17.30
N VAL A 38 7.88 14.59 -16.96
CA VAL A 38 8.34 15.81 -16.29
C VAL A 38 9.50 16.40 -17.09
N ASN A 39 9.37 17.64 -17.51
CA ASN A 39 10.40 18.37 -18.24
C ASN A 39 10.81 19.61 -17.44
N THR A 40 12.03 19.63 -16.94
CA THR A 40 12.60 20.81 -16.28
C THR A 40 12.95 21.87 -17.32
N GLN A 41 12.90 23.14 -16.94
CA GLN A 41 13.32 24.22 -17.80
C GLN A 41 14.76 24.00 -18.29
N ASP A 42 15.00 24.10 -19.62
CA ASP A 42 16.29 23.90 -20.27
C ASP A 42 16.95 22.54 -19.94
N ALA A 43 16.14 21.52 -19.62
CA ALA A 43 16.58 20.21 -19.16
C ALA A 43 17.51 20.27 -17.94
N GLN A 44 17.39 21.30 -17.09
CA GLN A 44 18.23 21.50 -15.91
C GLN A 44 18.14 20.27 -14.97
N PRO A 45 19.26 19.72 -14.51
CA PRO A 45 19.25 18.59 -13.58
C PRO A 45 18.75 18.99 -12.19
N ILE A 46 18.03 18.08 -11.52
CA ILE A 46 17.57 18.25 -10.15
C ILE A 46 18.65 17.70 -9.21
N THR A 47 19.44 18.57 -8.63
CA THR A 47 20.63 18.20 -7.83
C THR A 47 20.51 18.58 -6.34
N SER A 48 19.42 19.23 -5.93
CA SER A 48 19.23 19.75 -4.58
C SER A 48 17.86 19.35 -4.02
N LYS A 49 17.81 19.08 -2.72
CA LYS A 49 16.56 18.96 -1.97
C LYS A 49 16.10 20.30 -1.34
N GLU A 50 16.90 21.35 -1.47
CA GLU A 50 16.57 22.67 -0.97
C GLU A 50 16.06 23.60 -2.08
N THR A 51 16.68 23.55 -3.24
CA THR A 51 16.40 24.46 -4.35
C THR A 51 15.41 23.83 -5.35
N TYR A 52 14.35 24.52 -5.64
CA TYR A 52 13.40 24.14 -6.66
C TYR A 52 13.87 24.51 -8.08
N VAL A 53 13.54 23.65 -9.03
CA VAL A 53 13.71 23.85 -10.47
C VAL A 53 12.32 24.01 -11.09
N SER A 54 12.15 24.97 -11.98
CA SER A 54 10.91 25.14 -12.77
C SER A 54 10.75 23.97 -13.75
N ALA A 55 9.54 23.48 -13.88
CA ALA A 55 9.23 22.32 -14.74
C ALA A 55 7.80 22.38 -15.27
N THR A 56 7.54 21.53 -16.26
CA THR A 56 6.19 21.17 -16.71
C THR A 56 5.97 19.68 -16.54
N ALA A 57 4.72 19.26 -16.34
CA ALA A 57 4.37 17.85 -16.28
C ALA A 57 2.98 17.55 -16.85
N TYR A 58 2.84 16.32 -17.36
CA TYR A 58 1.55 15.72 -17.67
C TYR A 58 1.60 14.22 -17.39
N ILE A 59 0.43 13.59 -17.26
CA ILE A 59 0.31 12.14 -17.11
C ILE A 59 -0.59 11.61 -18.22
N ASP A 60 -0.06 10.68 -19.00
CA ASP A 60 -0.83 9.87 -19.93
C ASP A 60 -1.25 8.57 -19.24
N ALA A 61 -2.54 8.41 -19.03
CA ALA A 61 -3.12 7.20 -18.42
C ALA A 61 -3.23 6.04 -19.41
N LEU A 62 -2.84 6.22 -20.69
CA LEU A 62 -2.86 5.20 -21.76
C LEU A 62 -4.25 4.56 -21.97
N GLY A 63 -5.33 5.18 -21.50
CA GLY A 63 -6.67 4.60 -21.52
C GLY A 63 -6.88 3.44 -20.56
N LEU A 64 -5.97 3.24 -19.61
CA LEU A 64 -6.04 2.17 -18.60
C LEU A 64 -7.20 2.41 -17.64
N GLU A 65 -7.96 1.34 -17.35
CA GLU A 65 -9.10 1.40 -16.46
C GLU A 65 -8.68 1.84 -15.04
N GLY A 66 -9.48 2.73 -14.45
CA GLY A 66 -9.25 3.25 -13.11
C GLY A 66 -8.25 4.40 -13.02
N TYR A 67 -7.69 4.87 -14.14
CA TYR A 67 -6.78 6.01 -14.19
C TYR A 67 -7.33 7.13 -15.08
N GLU A 68 -6.99 8.36 -14.71
CA GLU A 68 -7.35 9.56 -15.46
C GLU A 68 -6.08 10.29 -15.95
N ASN A 69 -6.16 10.88 -17.15
CA ASN A 69 -5.11 11.77 -17.64
C ASN A 69 -5.01 13.02 -16.76
N MET A 70 -3.78 13.50 -16.55
CA MET A 70 -3.52 14.84 -16.00
C MET A 70 -2.86 15.69 -17.07
N ALA A 71 -3.58 16.67 -17.60
CA ALA A 71 -3.10 17.52 -18.68
C ALA A 71 -2.77 16.76 -20.00
N SER A 72 -1.91 17.31 -20.84
CA SER A 72 -1.44 16.70 -22.09
C SER A 72 -0.07 17.26 -22.50
N ALA A 73 0.60 16.62 -23.45
CA ALA A 73 1.87 17.08 -23.99
C ALA A 73 1.79 18.51 -24.56
N ASP A 74 0.69 18.84 -25.25
CA ASP A 74 0.48 20.18 -25.86
C ASP A 74 0.12 21.25 -24.83
N LYS A 75 -0.42 20.83 -23.66
CA LYS A 75 -0.83 21.73 -22.59
C LYS A 75 -0.50 21.11 -21.23
N PRO A 76 0.79 21.03 -20.87
CA PRO A 76 1.21 20.48 -19.59
C PRO A 76 0.90 21.45 -18.44
N GLU A 77 0.82 20.91 -17.22
CA GLU A 77 0.76 21.70 -15.99
C GLU A 77 2.14 22.24 -15.63
N THR A 78 2.16 23.46 -15.08
CA THR A 78 3.37 24.09 -14.56
C THR A 78 3.59 23.75 -13.08
N LEU A 79 4.83 23.53 -12.71
CA LEU A 79 5.23 23.18 -11.34
C LEU A 79 6.68 23.59 -11.07
N ILE A 80 7.04 23.52 -9.79
CA ILE A 80 8.42 23.48 -9.36
C ILE A 80 8.71 22.12 -8.72
N ILE A 81 9.91 21.60 -8.97
CA ILE A 81 10.36 20.28 -8.53
C ILE A 81 11.71 20.37 -7.83
N LYS A 82 11.90 19.59 -6.77
CA LYS A 82 13.20 19.42 -6.09
C LYS A 82 13.37 17.99 -5.57
N GLY A 83 14.56 17.64 -5.16
CA GLY A 83 14.82 16.42 -4.41
C GLY A 83 14.08 16.39 -3.08
N ARG A 84 13.89 15.19 -2.50
CA ARG A 84 13.31 14.99 -1.16
C ARG A 84 13.95 13.79 -0.45
N GLY A 85 13.64 13.68 0.85
CA GLY A 85 14.14 12.61 1.73
C GLY A 85 15.53 12.88 2.25
N ASN A 86 15.95 12.12 3.25
CA ASN A 86 17.30 12.17 3.81
C ASN A 86 18.12 10.99 3.29
N TRP A 87 17.87 9.80 3.82
CA TRP A 87 18.56 8.57 3.42
C TRP A 87 18.37 8.27 1.93
N THR A 88 17.12 8.26 1.46
CA THR A 88 16.78 7.94 0.06
C THR A 88 17.35 8.94 -0.95
N TRP A 89 17.52 10.22 -0.59
CA TRP A 89 18.17 11.20 -1.44
C TRP A 89 19.69 11.03 -1.50
N ASN A 90 20.33 10.80 -0.35
CA ASN A 90 21.80 10.75 -0.27
C ASN A 90 22.34 9.37 -0.68
N GLY A 91 21.66 8.29 -0.32
CA GLY A 91 22.16 6.91 -0.42
C GLY A 91 21.92 6.22 -1.75
N PHE A 92 21.00 6.70 -2.60
CA PHE A 92 20.55 5.96 -3.79
C PHE A 92 20.71 6.76 -5.07
N ASP A 93 20.98 6.08 -6.17
CA ASP A 93 21.07 6.69 -7.51
C ASP A 93 19.68 7.09 -8.03
N LYS A 94 18.66 6.28 -7.76
CA LYS A 94 17.27 6.53 -8.09
C LYS A 94 16.66 7.51 -7.06
N LYS A 95 16.43 8.76 -7.49
CA LYS A 95 16.09 9.87 -6.58
C LYS A 95 14.58 10.07 -6.41
N PRO A 96 14.08 10.29 -5.18
CA PRO A 96 12.72 10.76 -4.94
C PRO A 96 12.60 12.28 -5.09
N TYR A 97 11.39 12.76 -5.45
CA TYR A 97 11.15 14.18 -5.72
C TYR A 97 9.94 14.74 -4.98
N ARG A 98 9.97 16.06 -4.72
CA ARG A 98 8.85 16.86 -4.24
C ARG A 98 8.34 17.74 -5.37
N LEU A 99 7.03 17.67 -5.64
CA LEU A 99 6.33 18.43 -6.65
C LEU A 99 5.45 19.51 -6.00
N LYS A 100 5.49 20.73 -6.53
CA LYS A 100 4.57 21.80 -6.17
C LYS A 100 4.02 22.44 -7.46
N PHE A 101 2.77 22.11 -7.79
CA PHE A 101 2.07 22.65 -8.96
C PHE A 101 1.57 24.06 -8.70
N ASP A 102 1.47 24.87 -9.76
CA ASP A 102 0.95 26.22 -9.67
C ASP A 102 -0.56 26.22 -9.38
N SER A 103 -1.29 25.23 -9.91
CA SER A 103 -2.71 24.99 -9.66
C SER A 103 -2.94 23.66 -8.93
N LYS A 104 -4.18 23.43 -8.41
CA LYS A 104 -4.57 22.12 -7.86
C LYS A 104 -4.82 21.15 -9.01
N VAL A 105 -4.05 20.09 -9.09
CA VAL A 105 -4.14 19.01 -10.07
C VAL A 105 -4.63 17.70 -9.45
N SER A 106 -5.12 16.78 -10.29
CA SER A 106 -5.60 15.44 -9.91
C SER A 106 -4.79 14.39 -10.67
N PRO A 107 -3.57 14.06 -10.23
CA PRO A 107 -2.78 13.00 -10.87
C PRO A 107 -3.54 11.68 -10.84
N VAL A 108 -3.67 11.00 -11.95
CA VAL A 108 -4.31 9.68 -12.12
C VAL A 108 -5.67 9.53 -11.41
N GLY A 109 -6.41 10.63 -11.22
CA GLY A 109 -7.71 10.61 -10.52
C GLY A 109 -7.63 10.82 -9.00
N MET A 110 -6.44 11.03 -8.41
CA MET A 110 -6.26 11.31 -6.98
C MET A 110 -6.95 12.61 -6.54
N VAL A 111 -7.13 12.77 -5.24
CA VAL A 111 -7.67 14.01 -4.66
C VAL A 111 -6.81 15.21 -5.04
N LYS A 112 -7.47 16.27 -5.56
CA LYS A 112 -6.79 17.48 -6.03
C LYS A 112 -5.91 18.13 -4.98
N SER A 113 -4.66 18.42 -5.35
CA SER A 113 -3.69 19.15 -4.54
C SER A 113 -2.69 19.91 -5.42
N LYS A 114 -1.99 20.88 -4.81
CA LYS A 114 -0.77 21.45 -5.40
C LYS A 114 0.48 20.63 -5.06
N HIS A 115 0.45 19.80 -4.03
CA HIS A 115 1.61 19.16 -3.44
C HIS A 115 1.52 17.64 -3.57
N PHE A 116 2.48 17.07 -4.27
CA PHE A 116 2.67 15.63 -4.40
C PHE A 116 4.14 15.27 -4.24
N LEU A 117 4.39 13.99 -4.05
CA LEU A 117 5.72 13.41 -3.98
C LEU A 117 5.84 12.33 -5.06
N LEU A 118 7.02 12.18 -5.63
CA LEU A 118 7.38 11.00 -6.43
C LEU A 118 8.32 10.16 -5.59
N MET A 119 7.78 9.08 -5.02
CA MET A 119 8.54 8.12 -4.22
C MET A 119 9.24 7.14 -5.15
N ALA A 120 10.53 6.96 -4.96
CA ALA A 120 11.35 6.16 -5.86
C ALA A 120 11.33 4.66 -5.52
N GLY A 121 11.07 4.28 -4.25
CA GLY A 121 11.18 2.89 -3.78
C GLY A 121 12.57 2.28 -4.02
N ALA A 122 13.62 3.10 -3.99
CA ALA A 122 14.97 2.67 -4.33
C ALA A 122 15.58 1.70 -3.32
N ASP A 123 15.12 1.74 -2.09
CA ASP A 123 15.51 0.93 -0.94
C ASP A 123 14.56 -0.26 -0.67
N ASP A 124 13.40 -0.29 -1.33
CA ASP A 124 12.41 -1.34 -1.11
C ASP A 124 12.74 -2.62 -1.91
N ASP A 125 13.42 -3.54 -1.28
CA ASP A 125 13.82 -4.84 -1.85
C ASP A 125 12.74 -5.94 -1.71
N LEU A 126 11.57 -5.59 -1.14
CA LEU A 126 10.40 -6.45 -1.04
C LEU A 126 9.30 -6.08 -2.06
N GLY A 127 9.72 -5.70 -3.27
CA GLY A 127 8.79 -5.54 -4.39
C GLY A 127 8.02 -4.24 -4.38
N PHE A 128 8.59 -3.13 -3.89
CA PHE A 128 7.90 -1.84 -3.77
C PHE A 128 6.62 -1.89 -2.91
N LEU A 129 6.47 -2.92 -2.05
CA LEU A 129 5.22 -3.21 -1.36
C LEU A 129 5.12 -2.57 0.02
N ARG A 130 6.25 -2.24 0.67
CA ARG A 130 6.28 -1.78 2.05
C ARG A 130 5.32 -0.62 2.32
N ASN A 131 5.47 0.48 1.59
CA ASN A 131 4.60 1.65 1.76
C ASN A 131 3.15 1.39 1.31
N LEU A 132 2.94 0.71 0.19
CA LEU A 132 1.59 0.44 -0.33
C LEU A 132 0.79 -0.44 0.63
N VAL A 133 1.42 -1.49 1.18
CA VAL A 133 0.78 -2.38 2.14
C VAL A 133 0.54 -1.66 3.47
N GLY A 134 1.49 -0.84 3.94
CA GLY A 134 1.31 -0.03 5.14
C GLY A 134 0.12 0.93 5.03
N TYR A 135 -0.04 1.59 3.89
CA TYR A 135 -1.21 2.46 3.63
C TYR A 135 -2.51 1.66 3.55
N GLU A 136 -2.51 0.49 2.92
CA GLU A 136 -3.72 -0.34 2.87
C GLU A 136 -4.11 -0.87 4.25
N LEU A 137 -3.16 -1.33 5.04
CA LEU A 137 -3.39 -1.72 6.44
C LEU A 137 -4.01 -0.57 7.23
N SER A 138 -3.49 0.64 7.07
CA SER A 138 -4.01 1.85 7.70
C SER A 138 -5.49 2.10 7.38
N ARG A 139 -5.90 1.90 6.12
CA ARG A 139 -7.31 1.99 5.71
C ARG A 139 -8.15 0.92 6.39
N ARG A 140 -7.67 -0.31 6.41
CA ARG A 140 -8.41 -1.48 6.91
C ARG A 140 -8.56 -1.52 8.42
N VAL A 141 -7.57 -1.02 9.16
CA VAL A 141 -7.74 -0.82 10.62
C VAL A 141 -8.61 0.39 10.95
N GLY A 142 -9.01 1.19 9.95
CA GLY A 142 -9.95 2.30 10.08
C GLY A 142 -9.34 3.56 10.66
N LEU A 143 -8.11 3.94 10.26
CA LEU A 143 -7.59 5.28 10.53
C LEU A 143 -8.40 6.33 9.74
N PRO A 144 -8.64 7.52 10.30
CA PRO A 144 -9.49 8.55 9.68
C PRO A 144 -9.00 9.04 8.32
N TYR A 145 -7.70 9.09 8.13
CA TYR A 145 -7.04 9.43 6.87
C TYR A 145 -5.86 8.52 6.61
N THR A 146 -5.75 8.09 5.38
CA THR A 146 -4.61 7.35 4.86
C THR A 146 -4.09 8.03 3.62
N THR A 147 -2.78 8.20 3.53
CA THR A 147 -2.08 8.72 2.36
C THR A 147 -2.41 7.89 1.12
N ASP A 148 -2.83 8.52 0.04
CA ASP A 148 -2.99 7.88 -1.27
C ASP A 148 -1.65 7.88 -2.02
N SER A 149 -1.35 6.75 -2.66
CA SER A 149 -0.12 6.52 -3.41
C SER A 149 -0.41 5.62 -4.61
N GLN A 150 -0.12 6.11 -5.81
CA GLN A 150 -0.46 5.44 -7.05
C GLN A 150 0.79 5.19 -7.89
N PRO A 151 0.95 3.99 -8.49
CA PRO A 151 2.09 3.68 -9.33
C PRO A 151 2.02 4.43 -10.66
N VAL A 152 3.16 4.97 -11.08
CA VAL A 152 3.37 5.61 -12.38
C VAL A 152 4.77 5.26 -12.90
N GLU A 153 4.96 5.24 -14.20
CA GLU A 153 6.29 5.20 -14.79
C GLU A 153 6.76 6.62 -15.09
N LEU A 154 7.99 6.96 -14.68
CA LEU A 154 8.52 8.32 -14.82
C LEU A 154 9.41 8.47 -16.04
N VAL A 155 9.13 9.49 -16.84
CA VAL A 155 10.04 10.02 -17.87
C VAL A 155 10.45 11.44 -17.46
N LEU A 156 11.72 11.64 -17.16
CA LEU A 156 12.29 12.92 -16.74
C LEU A 156 13.25 13.45 -17.83
N ASN A 157 12.94 14.61 -18.40
CA ASN A 157 13.70 15.22 -19.50
C ASN A 157 13.96 14.22 -20.65
N GLY A 158 12.92 13.51 -21.07
CA GLY A 158 12.96 12.52 -22.13
C GLY A 158 13.68 11.20 -21.78
N LYS A 159 14.14 11.02 -20.53
CA LYS A 159 14.79 9.79 -20.08
C LYS A 159 13.87 9.00 -19.17
N TYR A 160 13.67 7.73 -19.50
CA TYR A 160 12.93 6.81 -18.63
C TYR A 160 13.68 6.58 -17.33
N GLN A 161 12.98 6.70 -16.20
CA GLN A 161 13.50 6.59 -14.84
C GLN A 161 12.98 5.35 -14.10
N GLY A 162 12.08 4.58 -14.69
CA GLY A 162 11.49 3.39 -14.07
C GLY A 162 10.16 3.66 -13.34
N LEU A 163 9.82 2.74 -12.45
CA LEU A 163 8.62 2.76 -11.62
C LEU A 163 8.77 3.75 -10.46
N TYR A 164 7.79 4.64 -10.33
CA TYR A 164 7.64 5.58 -9.23
C TYR A 164 6.23 5.51 -8.65
N PHE A 165 6.05 6.11 -7.48
CA PHE A 165 4.73 6.22 -6.86
C PHE A 165 4.43 7.71 -6.65
N ILE A 166 3.40 8.21 -7.35
CA ILE A 166 2.89 9.54 -7.06
C ILE A 166 2.05 9.47 -5.79
N THR A 167 2.48 10.22 -4.78
CA THR A 167 2.01 10.06 -3.40
C THR A 167 1.56 11.42 -2.86
N GLU A 168 0.47 11.44 -2.11
CA GLU A 168 0.02 12.64 -1.40
C GLU A 168 1.04 13.08 -0.36
N LYS A 169 1.25 14.41 -0.25
CA LYS A 169 1.96 14.96 0.92
C LYS A 169 0.99 15.04 2.09
N ILE A 170 1.37 14.52 3.25
CA ILE A 170 0.65 14.70 4.52
C ILE A 170 0.56 16.21 4.81
N ARG A 171 -0.66 16.69 5.07
CA ARG A 171 -0.96 18.07 5.39
C ARG A 171 -2.38 18.24 5.92
N VAL A 172 -2.63 19.35 6.59
CA VAL A 172 -4.00 19.77 6.92
C VAL A 172 -4.74 20.13 5.63
N ASP A 173 -5.87 19.48 5.40
CA ASP A 173 -6.77 19.70 4.25
C ASP A 173 -8.08 18.94 4.52
N LYS A 174 -9.22 19.47 4.10
CA LYS A 174 -10.54 18.87 4.29
C LYS A 174 -10.66 17.39 3.83
N LYS A 175 -9.85 16.99 2.85
CA LYS A 175 -9.84 15.61 2.31
C LYS A 175 -8.60 14.81 2.73
N ARG A 176 -7.81 15.33 3.66
CA ARG A 176 -6.61 14.68 4.23
C ARG A 176 -6.70 14.71 5.75
N VAL A 177 -5.77 15.35 6.43
CA VAL A 177 -5.91 15.62 7.87
C VAL A 177 -6.95 16.71 8.04
N ASN A 178 -8.19 16.31 8.33
CA ASN A 178 -9.36 17.20 8.34
C ASN A 178 -9.55 17.81 9.72
N ILE A 179 -8.77 18.83 10.02
CA ILE A 179 -8.85 19.66 11.23
C ILE A 179 -8.91 21.13 10.86
N VAL A 180 -9.27 22.00 11.80
CA VAL A 180 -9.19 23.45 11.61
C VAL A 180 -7.72 23.85 11.57
N GLU A 181 -7.25 24.36 10.43
CA GLU A 181 -5.86 24.75 10.25
C GLU A 181 -5.52 25.95 11.13
N GLN A 182 -4.46 25.85 11.92
CA GLN A 182 -3.96 26.92 12.77
C GLN A 182 -3.05 27.85 11.95
N ALA A 183 -3.20 29.16 12.15
CA ALA A 183 -2.34 30.13 11.50
C ALA A 183 -0.92 30.15 12.11
N ASP A 184 0.07 30.44 11.28
CA ASP A 184 1.43 30.71 11.75
C ASP A 184 1.44 31.89 12.71
N LYS A 185 2.23 31.76 13.77
CA LYS A 185 2.43 32.80 14.80
C LYS A 185 1.13 33.32 15.43
N ALA A 186 0.12 32.45 15.55
CA ALA A 186 -1.11 32.80 16.26
C ALA A 186 -0.86 33.04 17.75
N THR A 187 -1.63 33.98 18.34
CA THR A 187 -1.54 34.36 19.76
C THR A 187 -2.86 34.24 20.49
N ASP A 188 -3.96 34.00 19.77
CA ASP A 188 -5.28 33.80 20.35
C ASP A 188 -5.31 32.51 21.18
N PRO A 189 -5.62 32.58 22.50
CA PRO A 189 -5.60 31.41 23.38
C PRO A 189 -6.54 30.29 22.96
N GLU A 190 -7.67 30.57 22.29
CA GLU A 190 -8.61 29.57 21.82
C GLU A 190 -8.11 28.95 20.49
N ALA A 191 -7.62 29.77 19.57
CA ALA A 191 -7.11 29.33 18.28
C ALA A 191 -5.91 28.38 18.41
N ILE A 192 -5.04 28.57 19.39
CA ILE A 192 -3.84 27.73 19.59
C ILE A 192 -4.12 26.40 20.26
N THR A 193 -5.36 26.12 20.72
CA THR A 193 -5.72 24.85 21.36
C THR A 193 -5.68 23.65 20.40
N GLY A 194 -5.67 23.89 19.09
CA GLY A 194 -5.63 22.84 18.07
C GLY A 194 -5.26 23.35 16.69
N GLY A 195 -5.49 22.55 15.68
CA GLY A 195 -4.98 22.81 14.33
C GLY A 195 -3.51 22.39 14.18
N TRP A 196 -3.08 21.49 15.05
CA TRP A 196 -1.71 20.97 15.08
C TRP A 196 -1.56 19.74 14.19
N LEU A 197 -0.54 19.74 13.35
CA LEU A 197 0.01 18.55 12.69
C LEU A 197 1.49 18.46 13.06
N VAL A 198 1.85 17.40 13.77
CA VAL A 198 3.20 17.18 14.29
C VAL A 198 3.69 15.77 13.96
N GLU A 199 4.97 15.54 14.14
CA GLU A 199 5.64 14.27 13.85
C GLU A 199 6.65 13.96 14.96
N ILE A 200 6.62 12.77 15.52
CA ILE A 200 7.77 12.27 16.28
C ILE A 200 8.82 11.91 15.24
N ASP A 201 9.91 12.68 15.21
CA ASP A 201 11.00 12.52 14.27
C ASP A 201 12.34 12.76 14.95
N ASN A 202 12.90 11.72 15.49
CA ASN A 202 14.10 11.81 16.33
C ASN A 202 15.40 12.04 15.54
N TYR A 203 15.29 12.35 14.26
CA TYR A 203 16.43 12.71 13.39
C TYR A 203 16.80 14.20 13.46
N ASP A 204 16.01 15.04 14.12
CA ASP A 204 16.30 16.44 14.44
C ASP A 204 16.69 17.30 13.21
N THR A 205 15.93 17.16 12.13
CA THR A 205 16.25 17.85 10.87
C THR A 205 15.39 19.07 10.58
N ASP A 206 14.21 19.16 11.17
CA ASP A 206 13.21 20.21 10.95
C ASP A 206 12.90 20.98 12.26
N PRO A 207 12.22 22.14 12.24
CA PRO A 207 11.83 22.88 13.43
C PRO A 207 10.99 22.02 14.40
N HIS A 208 11.39 21.94 15.68
CA HIS A 208 10.82 21.03 16.67
C HIS A 208 10.84 21.58 18.08
N ILE A 209 10.16 20.88 18.99
CA ILE A 209 10.34 20.98 20.43
C ILE A 209 10.92 19.67 20.98
N ASN A 210 11.61 19.76 22.12
CA ASN A 210 12.11 18.58 22.83
C ASN A 210 11.17 18.22 23.99
N VAL A 211 10.70 16.97 24.03
CA VAL A 211 9.82 16.46 25.10
C VAL A 211 10.60 15.47 25.95
N LYS A 212 10.69 15.73 27.25
CA LYS A 212 11.38 14.83 28.17
C LYS A 212 10.46 13.70 28.63
N LEU A 213 10.77 12.47 28.22
CA LEU A 213 10.10 11.22 28.60
C LEU A 213 10.99 10.39 29.54
N GLY A 214 10.79 10.53 30.85
CA GLY A 214 11.67 9.90 31.83
C GLY A 214 13.12 10.37 31.69
N ASN A 215 14.04 9.50 31.28
CA ASN A 215 15.45 9.82 31.06
C ASN A 215 15.82 10.08 29.59
N GLN A 216 14.84 10.00 28.69
CA GLN A 216 15.03 10.19 27.24
C GLN A 216 14.42 11.52 26.79
N TYR A 217 14.86 12.01 25.64
CA TYR A 217 14.25 13.13 24.94
C TYR A 217 13.66 12.64 23.62
N MET A 218 12.41 12.99 23.40
CA MET A 218 11.70 12.77 22.13
C MET A 218 11.66 14.09 21.38
N VAL A 219 12.02 14.07 20.11
CA VAL A 219 11.91 15.21 19.21
C VAL A 219 10.51 15.23 18.60
N LEU A 220 9.80 16.33 18.75
CA LEU A 220 8.48 16.56 18.20
C LEU A 220 8.54 17.69 17.18
N THR A 221 8.64 17.34 15.93
CA THR A 221 8.65 18.25 14.78
C THR A 221 7.25 18.77 14.50
N TYR A 222 7.10 20.05 14.19
CA TYR A 222 5.81 20.63 13.83
C TYR A 222 5.75 21.00 12.34
N HIS A 223 4.61 20.71 11.71
CA HIS A 223 4.34 20.93 10.29
C HIS A 223 3.21 21.91 10.04
N THR A 224 2.28 21.99 10.97
CA THR A 224 1.21 23.00 10.98
C THR A 224 0.97 23.39 12.46
N PRO A 225 1.13 24.65 12.78
CA PRO A 225 1.68 25.75 11.95
C PRO A 225 3.14 25.53 11.55
N GLU A 226 3.61 26.17 10.45
CA GLU A 226 5.01 26.06 9.98
C GLU A 226 5.97 26.95 10.80
N ALA A 227 5.45 27.98 11.48
CA ALA A 227 6.21 28.89 12.36
C ALA A 227 5.40 29.20 13.62
N LEU A 228 6.02 29.05 14.79
CA LEU A 228 5.37 29.25 16.08
C LEU A 228 5.52 30.69 16.60
N SER A 229 4.50 31.18 17.32
CA SER A 229 4.62 32.26 18.31
C SER A 229 5.14 31.69 19.62
N ALA A 230 5.49 32.54 20.56
CA ALA A 230 5.87 32.13 21.93
C ALA A 230 4.70 31.44 22.66
N GLU A 231 3.47 31.89 22.41
CA GLU A 231 2.23 31.31 22.96
C GLU A 231 1.99 29.92 22.42
N GLN A 232 2.16 29.70 21.11
CA GLN A 232 2.03 28.40 20.45
C GLN A 232 3.10 27.43 20.98
N GLU A 233 4.35 27.83 21.03
CA GLU A 233 5.45 27.01 21.56
C GLU A 233 5.20 26.61 23.02
N ASN A 234 4.79 27.56 23.86
CA ASN A 234 4.46 27.29 25.25
C ASN A 234 3.28 26.35 25.39
N TYR A 235 2.23 26.50 24.56
CA TYR A 235 1.07 25.59 24.56
C TYR A 235 1.51 24.16 24.19
N LEU A 236 2.21 24.01 23.09
CA LEU A 236 2.68 22.71 22.60
C LEU A 236 3.57 22.01 23.64
N GLN A 237 4.55 22.73 24.19
CA GLN A 237 5.47 22.25 25.24
C GLN A 237 4.71 21.84 26.51
N THR A 238 3.73 22.65 26.95
CA THR A 238 2.94 22.38 28.15
C THR A 238 2.09 21.13 27.98
N GLN A 239 1.39 20.98 26.83
CA GLN A 239 0.59 19.79 26.51
C GLN A 239 1.45 18.52 26.54
N TRP A 240 2.59 18.54 25.84
CA TRP A 240 3.45 17.36 25.75
C TRP A 240 4.20 17.04 27.04
N ASN A 241 4.52 18.04 27.86
CA ASN A 241 5.04 17.79 29.21
C ASN A 241 3.99 17.12 30.12
N ALA A 242 2.70 17.48 29.98
CA ALA A 242 1.62 16.83 30.71
C ALA A 242 1.43 15.37 30.26
N ILE A 243 1.44 15.12 28.94
CA ILE A 243 1.39 13.76 28.37
C ILE A 243 2.59 12.94 28.86
N ALA A 244 3.80 13.46 28.75
CA ALA A 244 5.04 12.81 29.18
C ALA A 244 5.01 12.43 30.65
N LYS A 245 4.48 13.29 31.51
CA LYS A 245 4.30 13.03 32.95
C LYS A 245 3.30 11.90 33.17
N ALA A 246 2.14 11.96 32.51
CA ALA A 246 1.06 11.00 32.70
C ALA A 246 1.43 9.61 32.15
N ILE A 247 2.03 9.51 30.96
CA ILE A 247 2.40 8.24 30.33
C ILE A 247 3.59 7.55 31.01
N CYS A 248 4.32 8.25 31.87
CA CYS A 248 5.38 7.69 32.72
C CYS A 248 4.87 7.19 34.09
N SER A 249 3.56 7.12 34.32
CA SER A 249 2.98 6.52 35.53
C SER A 249 3.31 5.03 35.64
N ASN A 250 3.58 4.57 36.88
CA ASN A 250 3.81 3.14 37.17
C ASN A 250 2.52 2.40 37.52
N ASN A 251 1.36 3.06 37.50
CA ASN A 251 0.06 2.45 37.77
C ASN A 251 -0.58 2.00 36.45
N GLU A 252 -0.64 0.71 36.20
CA GLU A 252 -1.20 0.14 34.95
C GLU A 252 -2.67 0.47 34.71
N ASN A 253 -3.41 0.87 35.76
CA ASN A 253 -4.82 1.28 35.68
C ASN A 253 -4.99 2.80 35.63
N ASP A 254 -3.92 3.58 35.51
CA ASP A 254 -3.98 5.04 35.38
C ASP A 254 -4.45 5.40 33.96
N THR A 255 -5.43 6.30 33.88
CA THR A 255 -6.03 6.77 32.63
C THR A 255 -5.75 8.27 32.39
N GLU A 256 -4.90 8.91 33.19
CA GLU A 256 -4.66 10.36 33.09
C GLU A 256 -4.18 10.78 31.70
N TRP A 257 -3.28 9.99 31.07
CA TRP A 257 -2.77 10.28 29.73
C TRP A 257 -3.83 10.15 28.63
N GLU A 258 -4.89 9.38 28.86
CA GLU A 258 -6.01 9.19 27.92
C GLU A 258 -6.89 10.45 27.80
N LYS A 259 -6.74 11.43 28.71
CA LYS A 259 -7.38 12.74 28.56
C LYS A 259 -6.79 13.52 27.38
N TYR A 260 -5.55 13.28 27.06
CA TYR A 260 -4.80 13.98 26.02
C TYR A 260 -4.69 13.20 24.72
N VAL A 261 -4.65 11.87 24.79
CA VAL A 261 -4.36 10.97 23.66
C VAL A 261 -5.58 10.10 23.34
N ASP A 262 -5.90 10.00 22.06
CA ASP A 262 -6.84 9.01 21.55
C ASP A 262 -6.16 7.64 21.46
N ILE A 263 -6.40 6.80 22.46
CA ILE A 263 -5.77 5.48 22.57
C ILE A 263 -6.19 4.51 21.46
N GLU A 264 -7.39 4.71 20.86
CA GLU A 264 -7.81 3.87 19.73
C GLU A 264 -6.97 4.18 18.48
N SER A 265 -6.73 5.45 18.19
CA SER A 265 -5.86 5.84 17.07
C SER A 265 -4.43 5.35 17.26
N LEU A 266 -3.89 5.43 18.49
CA LEU A 266 -2.57 4.88 18.81
C LEU A 266 -2.54 3.36 18.63
N ALA A 267 -3.57 2.63 19.09
CA ALA A 267 -3.66 1.19 18.91
C ALA A 267 -3.73 0.78 17.43
N LYS A 268 -4.47 1.54 16.61
CA LYS A 268 -4.54 1.33 15.16
C LYS A 268 -3.19 1.53 14.48
N VAL A 269 -2.49 2.63 14.77
CA VAL A 269 -1.14 2.87 14.23
C VAL A 269 -0.18 1.78 14.71
N TYR A 270 -0.24 1.40 15.98
CA TYR A 270 0.60 0.34 16.52
C TYR A 270 0.39 -0.99 15.81
N ILE A 271 -0.85 -1.42 15.56
CA ILE A 271 -1.15 -2.66 14.84
C ILE A 271 -0.58 -2.65 13.43
N VAL A 272 -0.68 -1.52 12.71
CA VAL A 272 -0.09 -1.39 11.37
C VAL A 272 1.43 -1.59 11.41
N ARG A 273 2.11 -0.90 12.35
CA ARG A 273 3.57 -1.00 12.52
C ARG A 273 3.98 -2.38 13.02
N GLU A 274 3.25 -2.92 14.00
CA GLU A 274 3.53 -4.23 14.60
C GLU A 274 3.41 -5.36 13.58
N LEU A 275 2.33 -5.40 12.78
CA LEU A 275 2.13 -6.44 11.77
C LEU A 275 3.21 -6.41 10.69
N LEU A 276 3.75 -5.24 10.37
CA LEU A 276 4.84 -5.05 9.42
C LEU A 276 6.23 -5.17 10.05
N GLN A 277 6.33 -5.51 11.34
CA GLN A 277 7.61 -5.54 12.07
C GLN A 277 8.44 -4.28 11.82
N ASP A 278 7.81 -3.11 11.86
CA ASP A 278 8.43 -1.84 11.58
C ASP A 278 8.89 -1.17 12.87
N GLU A 279 10.11 -1.47 13.27
CA GLU A 279 10.69 -1.01 14.54
C GLU A 279 11.03 0.50 14.57
N GLU A 280 11.06 1.16 13.41
CA GLU A 280 11.30 2.63 13.36
C GLU A 280 10.03 3.44 13.61
N GLY A 281 8.85 2.83 13.48
CA GLY A 281 7.57 3.50 13.34
C GLY A 281 7.12 4.42 14.49
N PHE A 282 7.82 4.42 15.64
CA PHE A 282 7.61 5.34 16.77
C PHE A 282 8.85 6.15 17.12
N HIS A 283 9.94 5.96 16.40
CA HIS A 283 11.19 6.73 16.51
C HIS A 283 11.22 7.89 15.51
N GLY A 284 10.78 7.63 14.29
CA GLY A 284 10.67 8.61 13.21
C GLY A 284 9.39 8.42 12.40
N SER A 285 9.03 9.42 11.63
CA SER A 285 7.87 9.39 10.72
C SER A 285 6.52 9.03 11.38
N CYS A 286 6.40 9.32 12.69
CA CYS A 286 5.19 9.08 13.45
C CYS A 286 4.34 10.34 13.55
N TYR A 287 3.38 10.50 12.66
CA TYR A 287 2.52 11.67 12.60
C TYR A 287 1.40 11.63 13.64
N LEU A 288 1.05 12.82 14.14
CA LEU A 288 -0.07 13.05 15.03
C LEU A 288 -0.72 14.38 14.67
N TYR A 289 -1.99 14.51 15.00
CA TYR A 289 -2.69 15.77 14.85
C TYR A 289 -3.67 16.01 16.00
N LYS A 290 -4.00 17.28 16.23
CA LYS A 290 -5.01 17.68 17.21
C LYS A 290 -5.87 18.78 16.62
N ASP A 291 -7.19 18.56 16.60
CA ASP A 291 -8.14 19.59 16.17
C ASP A 291 -8.34 20.67 17.23
N GLN A 292 -8.93 21.79 16.86
CA GLN A 292 -9.24 22.89 17.74
C GLN A 292 -10.25 22.49 18.83
N GLY A 293 -10.01 22.98 20.04
CA GLY A 293 -10.82 22.74 21.22
C GLY A 293 -10.02 22.20 22.39
N ALA A 294 -10.33 22.67 23.60
CA ALA A 294 -9.61 22.28 24.82
C ALA A 294 -9.73 20.78 25.13
N ASP A 295 -10.89 20.18 24.81
CA ASP A 295 -11.19 18.78 25.11
C ASP A 295 -10.84 17.82 23.95
N THR A 296 -10.32 18.32 22.81
CA THR A 296 -9.88 17.47 21.72
C THR A 296 -8.58 16.77 22.09
N LYS A 297 -8.41 15.53 21.56
CA LYS A 297 -7.25 14.70 21.88
C LYS A 297 -6.25 14.66 20.73
N TRP A 298 -5.02 14.34 21.03
CA TRP A 298 -4.01 14.00 20.05
C TRP A 298 -4.37 12.66 19.38
N THR A 299 -4.57 12.68 18.10
CA THR A 299 -4.89 11.52 17.25
C THR A 299 -3.64 11.07 16.51
N PHE A 300 -3.25 9.82 16.67
CA PHE A 300 -2.14 9.22 15.96
C PHE A 300 -2.49 8.91 14.51
N GLY A 301 -1.54 9.14 13.61
CA GLY A 301 -1.67 9.02 12.18
C GLY A 301 -1.67 10.39 11.47
N PRO A 302 -1.72 10.39 10.12
CA PRO A 302 -1.67 9.22 9.26
C PRO A 302 -0.31 8.50 9.32
N VAL A 303 -0.29 7.23 8.93
CA VAL A 303 0.97 6.48 8.86
C VAL A 303 1.80 6.90 7.66
N TRP A 304 3.12 6.84 7.82
CA TRP A 304 4.08 7.27 6.80
C TRP A 304 5.38 6.50 6.94
N ASP A 305 6.09 6.26 5.84
CA ASP A 305 7.40 5.66 5.76
C ASP A 305 7.50 4.26 6.42
N PHE A 306 7.51 3.25 5.59
CA PHE A 306 7.65 1.85 6.00
C PHE A 306 8.97 1.25 5.50
N GLY A 307 9.99 2.08 5.27
CA GLY A 307 11.29 1.65 4.76
C GLY A 307 11.96 0.58 5.65
N ASN A 308 11.64 0.56 6.94
CA ASN A 308 12.15 -0.44 7.88
C ASN A 308 11.27 -1.69 8.05
N ALA A 309 10.07 -1.73 7.43
CA ALA A 309 9.18 -2.89 7.53
C ALA A 309 9.90 -4.18 7.08
N TYR A 310 9.90 -5.20 7.94
CA TYR A 310 10.55 -6.49 7.71
C TYR A 310 12.07 -6.45 7.47
N ASN A 311 12.76 -5.40 7.90
CA ASN A 311 14.22 -5.39 7.96
C ASN A 311 14.73 -6.35 9.05
N GLU A 312 13.91 -6.59 10.07
CA GLU A 312 14.09 -7.65 11.06
C GLU A 312 13.14 -8.80 10.77
N THR A 313 13.65 -10.04 10.77
CA THR A 313 12.89 -11.24 10.42
C THR A 313 12.64 -12.19 11.60
N ASN A 314 13.00 -11.78 12.81
CA ASN A 314 12.52 -12.43 14.02
C ASN A 314 11.13 -11.86 14.36
N PHE A 315 10.08 -12.61 14.03
CA PHE A 315 8.70 -12.14 14.19
C PHE A 315 8.09 -12.44 15.58
N ARG A 316 8.86 -12.99 16.53
CA ARG A 316 8.34 -13.44 17.83
C ARG A 316 8.67 -12.48 18.98
N HIS A 317 8.66 -11.17 18.71
CA HIS A 317 8.74 -10.13 19.72
C HIS A 317 7.91 -8.92 19.26
N PHE A 318 7.52 -8.05 20.20
CA PHE A 318 6.88 -6.78 19.88
C PHE A 318 7.90 -5.76 19.38
N ILE A 319 7.52 -4.90 18.44
CA ILE A 319 8.43 -3.91 17.84
C ILE A 319 9.11 -3.02 18.89
N PHE A 320 8.42 -2.69 19.99
CA PHE A 320 8.99 -1.89 21.08
C PHE A 320 9.99 -2.66 21.97
N GLN A 321 10.18 -3.95 21.75
CA GLN A 321 11.20 -4.78 22.44
C GLN A 321 12.51 -4.87 21.64
N GLY A 322 12.53 -4.35 20.41
CA GLY A 322 13.75 -4.18 19.62
C GLY A 322 14.69 -3.16 20.30
N ASP A 323 15.98 -3.28 20.03
CA ASP A 323 17.04 -2.45 20.62
C ASP A 323 17.60 -1.41 19.63
N LYS A 324 17.09 -1.43 18.39
CA LYS A 324 17.62 -0.59 17.31
C LYS A 324 17.13 0.86 17.37
N PHE A 325 15.89 1.07 17.82
CA PHE A 325 15.24 2.37 17.87
C PHE A 325 14.55 2.61 19.21
N GLU A 326 14.63 3.82 19.73
CA GLU A 326 13.84 4.23 20.89
C GLU A 326 12.36 4.32 20.51
N GLN A 327 11.49 3.68 21.30
CA GLN A 327 10.07 3.53 21.00
C GLN A 327 9.18 4.56 21.76
N PHE A 328 9.77 5.50 22.42
CA PHE A 328 9.22 6.66 23.19
C PHE A 328 7.82 6.46 23.79
N ILE A 329 6.79 6.52 22.94
CA ILE A 329 5.39 6.48 23.37
C ILE A 329 4.90 5.06 23.56
N ILE A 330 5.19 4.15 22.62
CA ILE A 330 4.56 2.83 22.59
C ILE A 330 5.08 1.92 23.71
N ASP A 331 6.35 1.98 24.07
CA ASP A 331 6.94 1.22 25.17
C ASP A 331 6.30 1.57 26.51
N ARG A 332 5.90 2.85 26.70
CA ARG A 332 5.22 3.35 27.91
C ARG A 332 3.73 3.06 27.86
N ALA A 333 3.07 3.32 26.74
CA ALA A 333 1.65 3.02 26.56
C ALA A 333 1.35 1.54 26.84
N TRP A 334 2.27 0.65 26.49
CA TRP A 334 2.13 -0.78 26.76
C TRP A 334 2.05 -1.16 28.24
N ASN A 335 2.53 -0.31 29.13
CA ASN A 335 2.42 -0.55 30.58
C ASN A 335 0.97 -0.43 31.08
N PHE A 336 0.08 0.25 30.34
CA PHE A 336 -1.30 0.48 30.75
C PHE A 336 -2.24 -0.63 30.28
N LYS A 337 -3.05 -1.15 31.21
CA LYS A 337 -3.99 -2.23 30.93
C LYS A 337 -5.03 -1.84 29.88
N HIS A 338 -5.61 -0.65 29.98
CA HIS A 338 -6.61 -0.15 29.01
C HIS A 338 -6.06 -0.09 27.60
N PHE A 339 -4.83 0.33 27.42
CA PHE A 339 -4.20 0.35 26.10
C PHE A 339 -3.98 -1.07 25.54
N ARG A 340 -3.44 -1.99 26.36
CA ARG A 340 -3.29 -3.41 25.96
C ARG A 340 -4.63 -4.04 25.56
N ASP A 341 -5.70 -3.74 26.32
CA ASP A 341 -7.04 -4.23 26.01
C ASP A 341 -7.56 -3.63 24.69
N LYS A 342 -7.34 -2.33 24.45
CA LYS A 342 -7.71 -1.67 23.21
C LYS A 342 -6.93 -2.22 22.01
N VAL A 343 -5.63 -2.50 22.14
CA VAL A 343 -4.84 -3.14 21.09
C VAL A 343 -5.42 -4.51 20.72
N LYS A 344 -5.77 -5.33 21.72
CA LYS A 344 -6.40 -6.64 21.48
C LYS A 344 -7.73 -6.52 20.76
N GLU A 345 -8.59 -5.59 21.19
CA GLU A 345 -9.88 -5.32 20.55
C GLU A 345 -9.71 -4.96 19.07
N VAL A 346 -8.86 -3.98 18.76
CA VAL A 346 -8.62 -3.52 17.39
C VAL A 346 -7.98 -4.63 16.54
N TRP A 347 -7.04 -5.39 17.10
CA TRP A 347 -6.43 -6.52 16.41
C TRP A 347 -7.44 -7.60 16.05
N GLN A 348 -8.27 -8.02 17.02
CA GLN A 348 -9.25 -9.09 16.82
C GLN A 348 -10.29 -8.70 15.76
N GLU A 349 -10.75 -7.44 15.77
CA GLU A 349 -11.65 -6.92 14.75
C GLU A 349 -11.00 -6.91 13.36
N PHE A 350 -9.79 -6.37 13.26
CA PHE A 350 -9.04 -6.34 11.99
C PHE A 350 -8.76 -7.75 11.48
N TYR A 351 -8.26 -8.64 12.34
CA TYR A 351 -7.88 -9.98 11.96
C TYR A 351 -9.06 -10.81 11.45
N ALA A 352 -10.19 -10.75 12.15
CA ALA A 352 -11.39 -11.49 11.79
C ALA A 352 -12.05 -10.98 10.48
N ASN A 353 -11.96 -9.68 10.18
CA ASN A 353 -12.77 -9.06 9.13
C ASN A 353 -11.96 -8.56 7.93
N GLN A 354 -10.64 -8.31 8.07
CA GLN A 354 -9.85 -7.60 7.07
C GLN A 354 -8.54 -8.31 6.69
N TYR A 355 -7.96 -9.08 7.59
CA TYR A 355 -6.62 -9.67 7.37
C TYR A 355 -6.57 -10.57 6.12
N ALA A 356 -7.57 -11.42 5.89
CA ALA A 356 -7.61 -12.31 4.74
C ALA A 356 -7.57 -11.56 3.39
N GLU A 357 -8.17 -10.36 3.34
CA GLU A 357 -8.20 -9.53 2.13
C GLU A 357 -6.83 -8.92 1.79
N MET A 358 -5.90 -8.85 2.77
CA MET A 358 -4.56 -8.32 2.54
C MET A 358 -3.76 -9.14 1.54
N ASN A 359 -3.92 -10.47 1.54
CA ASN A 359 -3.23 -11.33 0.57
C ASN A 359 -3.68 -11.03 -0.87
N ALA A 360 -4.98 -10.88 -1.10
CA ALA A 360 -5.52 -10.51 -2.41
C ALA A 360 -5.04 -9.12 -2.86
N TYR A 361 -4.98 -8.16 -1.92
CA TYR A 361 -4.45 -6.82 -2.21
C TYR A 361 -2.98 -6.87 -2.63
N ILE A 362 -2.12 -7.57 -1.87
CA ILE A 362 -0.69 -7.69 -2.15
C ILE A 362 -0.48 -8.34 -3.53
N ASP A 363 -1.16 -9.44 -3.81
CA ASP A 363 -1.08 -10.13 -5.11
C ASP A 363 -1.55 -9.23 -6.26
N GLY A 364 -2.65 -8.51 -6.07
CA GLY A 364 -3.19 -7.58 -7.06
C GLY A 364 -2.25 -6.42 -7.38
N VAL A 365 -1.65 -5.82 -6.35
CA VAL A 365 -0.66 -4.75 -6.54
C VAL A 365 0.58 -5.28 -7.25
N ALA A 366 1.15 -6.41 -6.79
CA ALA A 366 2.35 -7.01 -7.38
C ALA A 366 2.11 -7.35 -8.86
N ALA A 367 0.98 -7.98 -9.19
CA ALA A 367 0.63 -8.28 -10.58
C ALA A 367 0.52 -7.01 -11.45
N LYS A 368 -0.09 -5.96 -10.89
CA LYS A 368 -0.31 -4.68 -11.58
C LYS A 368 0.98 -3.96 -11.93
N ILE A 369 1.98 -4.01 -11.04
CA ILE A 369 3.25 -3.30 -11.24
C ILE A 369 4.35 -4.17 -11.85
N SER A 370 4.14 -5.49 -12.06
CA SER A 370 5.17 -6.45 -12.48
C SER A 370 5.96 -6.03 -13.73
N ASP A 371 5.29 -5.60 -14.79
CA ASP A 371 5.98 -5.22 -16.04
C ASP A 371 6.81 -3.95 -15.85
N ALA A 372 6.28 -2.97 -15.12
CA ALA A 372 6.99 -1.74 -14.80
C ALA A 372 8.16 -2.01 -13.84
N ALA A 373 8.02 -2.93 -12.88
CA ALA A 373 9.11 -3.36 -11.99
C ALA A 373 10.24 -4.07 -12.76
N ALA A 374 9.89 -4.91 -13.74
CA ALA A 374 10.89 -5.52 -14.63
C ALA A 374 11.65 -4.47 -15.45
N ASN A 375 10.96 -3.44 -15.96
CA ASN A 375 11.59 -2.31 -16.65
C ASN A 375 12.43 -1.44 -15.70
N ASP A 376 11.98 -1.23 -14.47
CA ASP A 376 12.74 -0.55 -13.42
C ASP A 376 14.05 -1.27 -13.12
N TYR A 377 13.99 -2.59 -12.98
CA TYR A 377 15.20 -3.42 -12.82
C TYR A 377 16.17 -3.22 -14.00
N LEU A 378 15.69 -3.23 -15.24
CA LEU A 378 16.55 -3.00 -16.40
C LEU A 378 17.18 -1.61 -16.40
N CYS A 379 16.45 -0.60 -15.94
CA CYS A 379 16.92 0.77 -15.78
C CYS A 379 18.07 0.88 -14.76
N TRP A 380 17.93 0.20 -13.60
CA TRP A 380 18.80 0.35 -12.45
C TRP A 380 19.67 -0.87 -12.12
N LYS A 381 19.71 -1.89 -12.98
CA LYS A 381 20.46 -3.14 -12.72
C LYS A 381 21.95 -2.97 -12.47
N ASN A 382 22.56 -1.93 -13.03
CA ASN A 382 23.99 -1.62 -12.87
C ASN A 382 24.28 -0.71 -11.66
N SER A 383 23.27 -0.12 -11.03
CA SER A 383 23.43 0.61 -9.78
C SER A 383 23.69 -0.37 -8.63
N SER A 384 24.64 -0.07 -7.77
CA SER A 384 24.99 -0.91 -6.62
C SER A 384 24.08 -0.70 -5.41
N ASN A 385 23.30 0.40 -5.40
CA ASN A 385 22.54 0.84 -4.25
C ASN A 385 21.00 0.91 -4.47
N VAL A 386 20.51 0.50 -5.65
CA VAL A 386 19.07 0.42 -5.92
C VAL A 386 18.60 -1.02 -5.80
N ALA A 387 17.49 -1.25 -5.11
CA ALA A 387 16.87 -2.55 -4.92
C ALA A 387 16.58 -3.28 -6.25
N LYS A 388 16.66 -4.61 -6.26
CA LYS A 388 16.54 -5.44 -7.46
C LYS A 388 15.21 -6.20 -7.46
N ASN A 389 14.17 -5.59 -7.99
CA ASN A 389 12.81 -6.13 -8.02
C ASN A 389 12.41 -6.56 -9.44
N GLN A 390 13.06 -7.62 -9.97
CA GLN A 390 12.77 -8.12 -11.33
C GLN A 390 11.60 -9.12 -11.38
N ASP A 391 11.24 -9.74 -10.26
CA ASP A 391 10.13 -10.70 -10.13
C ASP A 391 9.24 -10.26 -8.96
N GLU A 392 8.28 -9.45 -9.28
CA GLU A 392 7.39 -8.82 -8.30
C GLU A 392 6.48 -9.82 -7.58
N LEU A 393 6.02 -10.84 -8.31
CA LEU A 393 5.19 -11.89 -7.70
C LEU A 393 5.99 -12.76 -6.71
N ALA A 394 7.26 -13.02 -6.98
CA ALA A 394 8.13 -13.70 -6.02
C ALA A 394 8.37 -12.84 -4.77
N LYS A 395 8.57 -11.52 -4.94
CA LYS A 395 8.71 -10.59 -3.82
C LYS A 395 7.44 -10.51 -2.98
N ALA A 396 6.28 -10.46 -3.62
CA ALA A 396 4.98 -10.50 -2.94
C ALA A 396 4.79 -11.79 -2.12
N ALA A 397 5.24 -12.93 -2.63
CA ALA A 397 5.19 -14.19 -1.89
C ALA A 397 6.04 -14.14 -0.61
N VAL A 398 7.25 -13.58 -0.68
CA VAL A 398 8.11 -13.36 0.50
C VAL A 398 7.42 -12.42 1.49
N PHE A 399 6.89 -11.31 1.02
CA PHE A 399 6.19 -10.33 1.84
C PHE A 399 4.99 -10.96 2.59
N LYS A 400 4.14 -11.69 1.87
CA LYS A 400 3.00 -12.41 2.47
C LYS A 400 3.44 -13.44 3.50
N ASN A 401 4.53 -14.16 3.25
CA ASN A 401 5.07 -15.12 4.21
C ASN A 401 5.56 -14.43 5.49
N TYR A 402 6.20 -13.27 5.41
CA TYR A 402 6.61 -12.49 6.58
C TYR A 402 5.38 -12.01 7.37
N MET A 403 4.39 -11.43 6.67
CA MET A 403 3.13 -10.99 7.28
C MET A 403 2.40 -12.16 7.95
N ARG A 404 2.36 -13.34 7.32
CA ARG A 404 1.77 -14.56 7.88
C ARG A 404 2.46 -15.02 9.17
N GLN A 405 3.81 -15.07 9.19
CA GLN A 405 4.57 -15.46 10.37
C GLN A 405 4.32 -14.50 11.53
N LYS A 406 4.35 -13.20 11.27
CA LYS A 406 4.04 -12.20 12.29
C LYS A 406 2.60 -12.32 12.79
N ALA A 407 1.63 -12.44 11.89
CA ALA A 407 0.22 -12.60 12.25
C ALA A 407 -0.02 -13.88 13.05
N THR A 408 0.65 -15.00 12.73
CA THR A 408 0.58 -16.24 13.51
C THR A 408 0.98 -15.98 14.96
N TRP A 409 2.09 -15.30 15.17
CA TRP A 409 2.54 -14.97 16.53
C TRP A 409 1.59 -13.99 17.23
N LEU A 410 1.05 -12.99 16.52
CA LEU A 410 0.08 -12.04 17.10
C LEU A 410 -1.23 -12.71 17.51
N VAL A 411 -1.68 -13.73 16.76
CA VAL A 411 -2.83 -14.55 17.16
C VAL A 411 -2.54 -15.31 18.47
N GLU A 412 -1.33 -15.84 18.65
CA GLU A 412 -0.90 -16.45 19.91
C GLU A 412 -0.94 -15.45 21.08
N GLN A 413 -0.61 -14.18 20.85
CA GLN A 413 -0.56 -13.14 21.89
C GLN A 413 -1.93 -12.52 22.20
N TRP A 414 -2.73 -12.25 21.17
CA TRP A 414 -3.93 -11.42 21.27
C TRP A 414 -5.22 -12.15 20.87
N GLY A 415 -5.14 -13.36 20.32
CA GLY A 415 -6.30 -14.10 19.80
C GLY A 415 -6.77 -13.54 18.46
N GLY A 416 -8.06 -13.65 18.19
CA GLY A 416 -8.71 -13.14 16.97
C GLY A 416 -9.15 -14.23 16.00
N GLY A 417 -8.79 -15.50 16.24
CA GLY A 417 -9.18 -16.64 15.41
C GLY A 417 -8.10 -17.71 15.29
N GLU A 418 -8.19 -18.50 14.22
CA GLU A 418 -7.15 -19.47 13.87
C GLU A 418 -5.96 -18.77 13.22
N ALA A 419 -4.76 -19.31 13.42
CA ALA A 419 -3.55 -18.82 12.76
C ALA A 419 -3.70 -18.89 11.22
N PRO A 420 -3.08 -17.96 10.47
CA PRO A 420 -3.13 -18.01 9.00
C PRO A 420 -2.55 -19.33 8.49
N SER A 421 -3.13 -19.86 7.41
CA SER A 421 -2.65 -21.09 6.79
C SER A 421 -1.18 -20.98 6.38
N ASP A 422 -0.43 -22.05 6.59
CA ASP A 422 0.96 -22.22 6.15
C ASP A 422 1.07 -22.88 4.76
N LYS A 423 -0.05 -22.96 4.03
CA LYS A 423 -0.12 -23.59 2.72
C LYS A 423 -0.26 -22.56 1.61
N ILE A 424 0.26 -22.91 0.45
CA ILE A 424 0.02 -22.24 -0.82
C ILE A 424 -1.20 -22.84 -1.52
N ASN A 425 -1.84 -22.04 -2.35
CA ASN A 425 -2.96 -22.45 -3.18
C ASN A 425 -2.51 -22.59 -4.63
N ILE A 426 -2.77 -23.74 -5.21
CA ILE A 426 -2.50 -24.01 -6.63
C ILE A 426 -3.83 -24.11 -7.34
N TYR A 427 -3.97 -23.28 -8.36
CA TYR A 427 -5.13 -23.22 -9.23
C TYR A 427 -4.72 -23.64 -10.63
N VAL A 428 -5.47 -24.56 -11.26
CA VAL A 428 -5.18 -24.98 -12.63
C VAL A 428 -6.43 -24.95 -13.49
N THR A 429 -6.34 -24.28 -14.63
CA THR A 429 -7.36 -24.34 -15.69
C THR A 429 -6.85 -25.21 -16.82
N CYS A 430 -7.73 -25.98 -17.44
CA CYS A 430 -7.39 -26.91 -18.52
C CYS A 430 -8.01 -26.48 -19.84
N ASP A 431 -7.29 -26.70 -20.95
CA ASP A 431 -7.83 -26.48 -22.30
C ASP A 431 -8.72 -27.64 -22.74
N GLU A 432 -8.53 -28.84 -22.17
CA GLU A 432 -9.34 -30.01 -22.45
C GLU A 432 -10.47 -30.16 -21.43
N ASP A 433 -11.59 -30.69 -21.85
CA ASP A 433 -12.73 -31.06 -20.97
C ASP A 433 -12.44 -32.37 -20.21
N ARG A 434 -11.31 -32.35 -19.48
CA ARG A 434 -10.83 -33.47 -18.66
C ARG A 434 -10.39 -32.91 -17.28
N VAL A 435 -10.69 -33.69 -16.24
CA VAL A 435 -10.26 -33.35 -14.89
C VAL A 435 -8.78 -33.68 -14.71
N PRO A 436 -7.93 -32.72 -14.31
CA PRO A 436 -6.51 -32.97 -14.13
C PRO A 436 -6.22 -33.74 -12.84
N TYR A 437 -5.09 -34.41 -12.85
CA TYR A 437 -4.43 -34.95 -11.67
C TYR A 437 -3.23 -34.06 -11.32
N LEU A 438 -2.94 -33.97 -10.04
CA LEU A 438 -1.73 -33.34 -9.52
C LEU A 438 -0.98 -34.34 -8.65
N PHE A 439 0.24 -34.64 -9.04
CA PHE A 439 1.20 -35.39 -8.21
C PHE A 439 2.13 -34.39 -7.52
N ALA A 440 2.30 -34.56 -6.21
CA ALA A 440 3.11 -33.69 -5.38
C ALA A 440 4.13 -34.48 -4.58
N TRP A 441 5.37 -33.93 -4.44
CA TRP A 441 6.44 -34.52 -3.66
C TRP A 441 7.36 -33.45 -3.06
N GLY A 442 8.28 -33.86 -2.21
CA GLY A 442 9.14 -32.95 -1.44
C GLY A 442 8.46 -32.59 -0.13
N GLU A 443 8.11 -31.33 0.06
CA GLU A 443 7.41 -30.85 1.27
C GLU A 443 5.97 -31.40 1.38
N ALA A 444 5.37 -31.80 0.27
CA ALA A 444 4.12 -32.51 0.25
C ALA A 444 4.32 -33.97 -0.18
N ASN A 445 3.40 -34.82 0.27
CA ASN A 445 3.23 -36.18 -0.26
C ASN A 445 1.73 -36.44 -0.40
N ASN A 446 1.22 -36.41 -1.64
CA ASN A 446 -0.19 -36.66 -1.89
C ASN A 446 -0.46 -38.05 -2.48
N GLY A 447 0.39 -39.03 -2.15
CA GLY A 447 0.27 -40.42 -2.52
C GLY A 447 1.18 -40.82 -3.68
N GLY A 448 0.92 -42.00 -4.27
CA GLY A 448 1.64 -42.49 -5.45
C GLY A 448 1.19 -41.81 -6.72
N TRP A 449 2.01 -41.92 -7.78
CA TRP A 449 1.64 -41.50 -9.13
C TRP A 449 0.28 -42.10 -9.56
N PRO A 450 -0.61 -41.34 -10.22
CA PRO A 450 -0.48 -39.96 -10.73
C PRO A 450 -0.86 -38.85 -9.72
N GLY A 451 -0.95 -39.12 -8.46
CA GLY A 451 -1.36 -38.19 -7.41
C GLY A 451 -2.88 -38.08 -7.30
N ASN A 452 -3.36 -36.95 -6.84
CA ASN A 452 -4.78 -36.73 -6.61
C ASN A 452 -5.48 -36.16 -7.85
N ARG A 453 -6.63 -36.74 -8.18
CA ARG A 453 -7.57 -36.14 -9.11
C ARG A 453 -8.15 -34.88 -8.47
N LEU A 454 -8.06 -33.74 -9.13
CA LEU A 454 -8.53 -32.47 -8.60
C LEU A 454 -10.05 -32.35 -8.74
N THR A 455 -10.75 -32.26 -7.62
CA THR A 455 -12.23 -32.18 -7.59
C THR A 455 -12.75 -30.87 -6.99
N ASP A 456 -11.92 -30.16 -6.22
CA ASP A 456 -12.27 -28.82 -5.73
C ASP A 456 -12.14 -27.81 -6.86
N THR A 457 -13.16 -26.98 -7.05
CA THR A 457 -13.21 -26.03 -8.18
C THR A 457 -13.62 -24.64 -7.74
N ARG A 458 -13.11 -23.63 -8.45
CA ARG A 458 -13.42 -22.22 -8.26
C ARG A 458 -13.70 -21.55 -9.60
N MET A 459 -14.67 -20.65 -9.63
CA MET A 459 -14.89 -19.74 -10.77
C MET A 459 -14.14 -18.44 -10.51
N ILE A 460 -13.14 -18.13 -11.34
CA ILE A 460 -12.27 -16.96 -11.19
C ILE A 460 -12.18 -16.26 -12.55
N GLY A 461 -12.60 -14.98 -12.61
CA GLY A 461 -12.63 -14.22 -13.85
C GLY A 461 -13.46 -14.87 -14.98
N GLY A 462 -14.53 -15.62 -14.63
CA GLY A 462 -15.36 -16.32 -15.58
C GLY A 462 -14.78 -17.65 -16.11
N LYS A 463 -13.61 -18.09 -15.59
CA LYS A 463 -12.99 -19.38 -15.92
C LYS A 463 -13.07 -20.35 -14.76
N LEU A 464 -13.19 -21.64 -15.07
CA LEU A 464 -13.12 -22.73 -14.11
C LEU A 464 -11.66 -23.06 -13.81
N PHE A 465 -11.32 -23.04 -12.51
CA PHE A 465 -10.05 -23.54 -12.00
C PHE A 465 -10.27 -24.70 -11.06
N TYR A 466 -9.46 -25.74 -11.19
CA TYR A 466 -9.30 -26.78 -10.18
C TYR A 466 -8.32 -26.26 -9.12
N HIS A 467 -8.55 -26.62 -7.86
CA HIS A 467 -7.82 -26.07 -6.73
C HIS A 467 -7.29 -27.15 -5.79
N ILE A 468 -6.10 -26.91 -5.24
CA ILE A 468 -5.52 -27.70 -4.15
C ILE A 468 -4.61 -26.81 -3.29
N SER A 469 -4.60 -27.04 -1.98
CA SER A 469 -3.67 -26.37 -1.05
C SER A 469 -2.55 -27.32 -0.64
N LEU A 470 -1.30 -26.91 -0.77
CA LEU A 470 -0.10 -27.70 -0.50
C LEU A 470 0.90 -26.89 0.36
N PRO A 471 1.81 -27.54 1.11
CA PRO A 471 2.89 -26.86 1.79
C PRO A 471 3.78 -26.03 0.85
N TYR A 472 4.41 -24.98 1.36
CA TYR A 472 5.40 -24.19 0.63
C TYR A 472 6.58 -25.08 0.18
N GLY A 473 7.13 -24.78 -0.99
CA GLY A 473 8.30 -25.49 -1.52
C GLY A 473 8.00 -26.87 -2.13
N THR A 474 6.73 -27.19 -2.31
CA THR A 474 6.29 -28.45 -2.93
C THR A 474 6.66 -28.50 -4.42
N ASN A 475 7.09 -29.68 -4.88
CA ASN A 475 7.25 -29.98 -6.29
C ASN A 475 5.95 -30.61 -6.83
N ILE A 476 5.57 -30.29 -8.07
CA ILE A 476 4.31 -30.81 -8.67
C ILE A 476 4.48 -31.24 -10.13
N ILE A 477 3.61 -32.13 -10.56
CA ILE A 477 3.36 -32.48 -11.96
C ILE A 477 1.86 -32.48 -12.21
N PHE A 478 1.41 -31.91 -13.30
CA PHE A 478 0.04 -32.08 -13.82
C PHE A 478 -0.01 -33.23 -14.83
N SER A 479 -1.10 -33.97 -14.85
CA SER A 479 -1.39 -34.99 -15.87
C SER A 479 -2.89 -35.20 -16.02
N TYR A 480 -3.30 -36.02 -16.99
CA TYR A 480 -4.66 -36.56 -17.03
C TYR A 480 -4.73 -38.01 -16.53
N GLY A 481 -3.76 -38.41 -15.69
CA GLY A 481 -3.72 -39.71 -15.04
C GLY A 481 -2.74 -40.70 -15.67
N ASP A 482 -1.94 -40.28 -16.66
CA ASP A 482 -0.98 -41.11 -17.38
C ASP A 482 0.31 -40.36 -17.68
N GLN A 483 1.38 -41.09 -18.02
CA GLN A 483 2.70 -40.52 -18.32
C GLN A 483 2.78 -39.84 -19.69
N GLU A 484 1.91 -40.17 -20.60
CA GLU A 484 1.83 -39.52 -21.92
C GLU A 484 1.44 -38.05 -21.74
N THR A 485 0.43 -37.78 -20.91
CA THR A 485 -0.16 -36.47 -20.72
C THR A 485 0.50 -35.62 -19.65
N GLN A 486 1.50 -36.15 -18.93
CA GLN A 486 2.15 -35.41 -17.84
C GLN A 486 2.99 -34.21 -18.34
N THR A 487 3.12 -33.19 -17.50
CA THR A 487 4.04 -32.06 -17.68
C THR A 487 5.49 -32.46 -17.35
N GLU A 488 6.44 -31.58 -17.63
CA GLU A 488 7.71 -31.57 -16.94
C GLU A 488 7.50 -31.22 -15.47
N ASP A 489 8.54 -31.44 -14.66
CA ASP A 489 8.53 -31.15 -13.21
C ASP A 489 8.43 -29.64 -12.97
N ILE A 490 7.55 -29.23 -12.08
CA ILE A 490 7.45 -27.86 -11.58
C ILE A 490 8.00 -27.89 -10.17
N LEU A 491 9.18 -27.31 -9.97
CA LEU A 491 9.94 -27.45 -8.73
C LEU A 491 9.74 -26.25 -7.80
N ASN A 492 9.74 -26.52 -6.51
CA ASN A 492 9.77 -25.53 -5.43
C ASN A 492 8.67 -24.45 -5.56
N VAL A 493 7.41 -24.89 -5.71
CA VAL A 493 6.27 -23.95 -5.77
C VAL A 493 6.09 -23.35 -4.37
N SER A 494 6.36 -22.05 -4.23
CA SER A 494 6.43 -21.35 -2.96
C SER A 494 5.48 -20.15 -2.86
N ARG A 495 4.51 -20.05 -3.77
CA ARG A 495 3.49 -18.99 -3.79
C ARG A 495 2.17 -19.50 -4.34
N ASP A 496 1.09 -18.81 -4.04
CA ASP A 496 -0.18 -19.03 -4.71
C ASP A 496 0.01 -18.83 -6.21
N THR A 497 -0.36 -19.82 -7.01
CA THR A 497 -0.06 -19.83 -8.44
C THR A 497 -1.23 -20.31 -9.26
N TYR A 498 -1.48 -19.64 -10.38
CA TYR A 498 -2.49 -19.99 -11.36
C TYR A 498 -1.80 -20.55 -12.59
N TYR A 499 -2.11 -21.82 -12.91
CA TYR A 499 -1.55 -22.50 -14.06
C TYR A 499 -2.62 -22.71 -15.15
N ARG A 500 -2.20 -22.60 -16.40
CA ARG A 500 -2.89 -23.16 -17.54
C ARG A 500 -2.22 -24.47 -17.91
N PHE A 501 -2.94 -25.58 -17.86
CA PHE A 501 -2.47 -26.89 -18.27
C PHE A 501 -3.09 -27.28 -19.62
N TYR A 502 -2.27 -27.70 -20.58
CA TYR A 502 -2.67 -28.06 -21.92
C TYR A 502 -1.73 -29.12 -22.50
N GLN A 503 -2.14 -29.77 -23.62
CA GLN A 503 -1.30 -30.74 -24.31
C GLN A 503 -0.56 -30.08 -25.46
N ALA A 504 0.66 -30.54 -25.73
CA ALA A 504 1.41 -30.16 -26.91
C ALA A 504 0.61 -30.45 -28.19
N PRO A 505 0.83 -29.74 -29.31
CA PRO A 505 0.25 -30.10 -30.60
C PRO A 505 0.57 -31.56 -30.99
N LYS A 506 -0.37 -32.28 -31.57
CA LYS A 506 -0.19 -33.71 -31.93
C LYS A 506 1.07 -33.97 -32.78
N SER A 507 1.50 -33.02 -33.59
CA SER A 507 2.75 -33.08 -34.37
C SER A 507 4.03 -33.13 -33.53
N GLU A 508 3.95 -32.75 -32.27
CA GLU A 508 5.08 -32.69 -31.31
C GLU A 508 5.02 -33.81 -30.26
N HIS A 509 3.98 -34.70 -30.32
CA HIS A 509 3.79 -35.73 -29.32
C HIS A 509 4.98 -36.71 -29.29
N LYS A 510 5.41 -37.01 -28.05
CA LYS A 510 6.38 -38.03 -27.68
C LYS A 510 5.67 -39.17 -26.96
N GLU A 511 6.42 -40.22 -26.66
CA GLU A 511 5.91 -41.35 -25.87
C GLU A 511 5.44 -40.91 -24.47
N LYS A 512 6.09 -39.86 -23.90
CA LYS A 512 5.77 -39.35 -22.58
C LYS A 512 5.94 -37.81 -22.54
N LYS A 513 5.35 -37.18 -21.52
CA LYS A 513 5.53 -35.76 -21.19
C LYS A 513 5.08 -34.79 -22.31
N ASN A 514 3.86 -35.04 -22.84
CA ASN A 514 3.26 -34.13 -23.81
C ASN A 514 2.49 -32.98 -23.15
N GLY A 515 2.26 -33.05 -21.82
CA GLY A 515 1.68 -31.96 -21.06
C GLY A 515 2.58 -30.70 -21.06
N ARG A 516 1.93 -29.56 -21.15
CA ARG A 516 2.55 -28.23 -21.03
C ARG A 516 1.84 -27.44 -19.97
N PHE A 517 2.55 -26.52 -19.34
CA PHE A 517 1.97 -25.57 -18.41
C PHE A 517 2.45 -24.14 -18.70
N GLU A 518 1.63 -23.19 -18.35
CA GLU A 518 1.94 -21.76 -18.35
C GLU A 518 1.56 -21.21 -16.99
N ASP A 519 2.46 -20.49 -16.32
CA ASP A 519 2.11 -19.68 -15.15
C ASP A 519 1.37 -18.44 -15.65
N ILE A 520 0.08 -18.38 -15.37
CA ILE A 520 -0.81 -17.28 -15.76
C ILE A 520 -1.22 -16.40 -14.58
N THR A 521 -0.48 -16.49 -13.47
CA THR A 521 -0.79 -15.80 -12.21
C THR A 521 -0.97 -14.30 -12.43
N GLN A 522 -0.01 -13.66 -13.08
CA GLN A 522 -0.10 -12.22 -13.36
C GLN A 522 -1.37 -11.87 -14.18
N LYS A 523 -1.67 -12.65 -15.22
CA LYS A 523 -2.85 -12.42 -16.08
C LYS A 523 -4.16 -12.54 -15.31
N VAL A 524 -4.25 -13.53 -14.40
CA VAL A 524 -5.43 -13.73 -13.57
C VAL A 524 -5.60 -12.61 -12.56
N LEU A 525 -4.53 -12.26 -11.85
CA LEU A 525 -4.55 -11.26 -10.79
C LEU A 525 -4.79 -9.85 -11.34
N THR A 526 -4.25 -9.49 -12.50
CA THR A 526 -4.56 -8.21 -13.16
C THR A 526 -6.01 -8.14 -13.61
N GLY A 527 -6.59 -9.24 -14.08
CA GLY A 527 -8.02 -9.34 -14.39
C GLY A 527 -8.91 -9.20 -13.15
N ILE A 528 -8.49 -9.73 -12.00
CA ILE A 528 -9.19 -9.57 -10.72
C ILE A 528 -9.00 -8.13 -10.17
N SER A 529 -7.83 -7.54 -10.31
CA SER A 529 -7.53 -6.18 -9.85
C SER A 529 -8.42 -5.14 -10.51
N ALA A 530 -8.82 -5.33 -11.76
CA ALA A 530 -9.81 -4.47 -12.42
C ALA A 530 -11.17 -4.47 -11.69
N VAL A 531 -11.50 -5.57 -10.99
CA VAL A 531 -12.72 -5.68 -10.18
C VAL A 531 -12.54 -5.11 -8.76
N VAL A 532 -11.33 -5.21 -8.19
CA VAL A 532 -11.02 -4.77 -6.81
C VAL A 532 -10.67 -3.29 -6.73
N THR A 533 -10.13 -2.70 -7.79
CA THR A 533 -9.82 -1.26 -7.86
C THR A 533 -11.01 -0.35 -8.18
N SER A 534 -12.18 -0.91 -8.52
CA SER A 534 -13.41 -0.15 -8.31
C SER A 534 -13.46 0.20 -6.82
N LYS A 535 -13.28 1.50 -6.48
CA LYS A 535 -13.38 2.05 -5.11
C LYS A 535 -14.37 1.20 -4.33
N PRO A 536 -14.06 0.68 -3.14
CA PRO A 536 -15.10 0.16 -2.29
C PRO A 536 -16.10 1.33 -2.18
N GLN A 537 -17.25 1.21 -2.81
CA GLN A 537 -18.37 2.05 -2.37
C GLN A 537 -18.41 1.78 -0.88
N PRO A 538 -18.39 2.82 -0.03
CA PRO A 538 -18.53 2.63 1.39
C PRO A 538 -19.72 1.68 1.52
N ALA A 539 -19.48 0.51 2.11
CA ALA A 539 -20.50 -0.53 2.22
C ALA A 539 -21.74 0.20 2.69
N LYS A 540 -22.81 0.20 1.87
CA LYS A 540 -24.03 1.00 2.20
C LYS A 540 -24.34 0.64 3.63
N ALA A 541 -24.17 1.60 4.52
CA ALA A 541 -24.28 1.35 5.94
C ALA A 541 -25.65 0.71 6.17
N ALA A 542 -25.66 -0.42 6.87
CA ALA A 542 -26.91 -1.15 7.09
C ALA A 542 -27.96 -0.23 7.72
N ILE A 543 -29.11 -0.14 7.07
CA ILE A 543 -30.21 0.71 7.49
C ILE A 543 -31.18 -0.16 8.28
N TYR A 544 -31.59 0.29 9.44
CA TYR A 544 -32.54 -0.41 10.31
C TYR A 544 -33.78 0.45 10.56
N ASN A 545 -34.94 -0.15 10.56
CA ASN A 545 -36.15 0.53 11.01
C ASN A 545 -36.14 0.71 12.55
N MET A 546 -37.14 1.41 13.10
CA MET A 546 -37.21 1.67 14.53
C MET A 546 -37.41 0.41 15.39
N ASN A 547 -37.76 -0.72 14.80
CA ASN A 547 -37.87 -2.03 15.46
C ASN A 547 -36.57 -2.84 15.42
N GLY A 548 -35.47 -2.26 14.90
CA GLY A 548 -34.16 -2.93 14.77
C GLY A 548 -34.07 -3.94 13.64
N GLN A 549 -35.05 -3.99 12.73
CA GLN A 549 -34.99 -4.86 11.55
C GLN A 549 -34.22 -4.16 10.42
N ARG A 550 -33.31 -4.87 9.77
CA ARG A 550 -32.60 -4.37 8.61
C ARG A 550 -33.57 -4.15 7.45
N VAL A 551 -33.51 -2.98 6.84
CA VAL A 551 -34.34 -2.58 5.69
C VAL A 551 -33.46 -2.15 4.53
N ASP A 552 -34.02 -2.12 3.33
CA ASP A 552 -33.34 -1.65 2.12
C ASP A 552 -33.77 -0.22 1.73
N ASP A 553 -33.22 0.28 0.63
CA ASP A 553 -33.48 1.64 0.15
C ASP A 553 -34.95 1.88 -0.29
N SER A 554 -35.76 0.84 -0.40
CA SER A 554 -37.19 0.96 -0.73
C SER A 554 -38.08 1.21 0.48
N TYR A 555 -37.52 1.12 1.69
CA TYR A 555 -38.25 1.37 2.92
C TYR A 555 -38.52 2.85 3.14
N HIS A 556 -39.79 3.22 3.27
CA HIS A 556 -40.21 4.58 3.58
C HIS A 556 -40.56 4.71 5.06
N GLY A 557 -39.89 5.58 5.80
CA GLY A 557 -40.13 5.81 7.22
C GLY A 557 -38.89 6.23 7.99
N LEU A 558 -38.98 6.25 9.31
CA LEU A 558 -37.87 6.60 10.19
C LEU A 558 -36.88 5.42 10.28
N VAL A 559 -35.64 5.67 9.93
CA VAL A 559 -34.56 4.67 9.91
C VAL A 559 -33.36 5.12 10.72
N ILE A 560 -32.54 4.15 11.13
CA ILE A 560 -31.28 4.33 11.83
C ILE A 560 -30.17 3.81 10.91
N CYS A 561 -29.17 4.65 10.65
CA CYS A 561 -27.96 4.27 9.94
C CYS A 561 -26.76 4.92 10.64
N ASN A 562 -25.72 4.16 10.95
CA ASN A 562 -24.55 4.62 11.71
C ASN A 562 -24.93 5.39 12.99
N GLY A 563 -25.91 4.87 13.74
CA GLY A 563 -26.36 5.48 14.99
C GLY A 563 -27.17 6.79 14.86
N ARG A 564 -27.41 7.26 13.64
CA ARG A 564 -28.21 8.48 13.39
C ARG A 564 -29.57 8.14 12.81
N LYS A 565 -30.59 8.90 13.23
CA LYS A 565 -31.97 8.76 12.75
C LYS A 565 -32.24 9.73 11.61
N TYR A 566 -32.89 9.27 10.55
CA TYR A 566 -33.36 10.09 9.44
C TYR A 566 -34.62 9.47 8.79
N ILE A 567 -35.31 10.24 7.97
CA ILE A 567 -36.49 9.76 7.24
C ILE A 567 -36.02 9.31 5.85
N SER A 568 -36.20 8.02 5.56
CA SER A 568 -36.07 7.47 4.20
C SER A 568 -37.37 7.82 3.46
N LYS A 569 -37.23 8.53 2.31
CA LYS A 569 -38.34 9.01 1.46
C LYS A 569 -38.59 8.08 0.31
#